data_006b22e7d52406fb01ddbda9f362c01a
#
_entry.id   006b22e7d52406fb01ddbda9f362c01a
#
_cell.length_a   1.000
_cell.length_b   1.000
_cell.length_c   1.000
_cell.angle_alpha   90.00
_cell.angle_beta   90.00
_cell.angle_gamma   90.00
#
_symmetry.space_group_name_H-M   'P 1'
#
loop_
_entity.id
_entity.type
_entity.pdbx_description
1 polymer ?
#
loop_
_entity_poly.entity_id
_entity_poly.type
_entity_poly.pdbx_seq_one_letter_code
_entity_poly.pdbx_strand_id
1 'polypeptide(L)'
;MESMEVSAKNVEEAIELALKKLGANRDEVEVVVLKKGRPGFLGFGAEEARVKVIRHRLEEAERASVILAKEMLEKLLNLMNVPASVRVKEPSSLGEIGERASIALDISGEDLGILIGRRGNTLSSLQYLLYLMVSHQMKARVLLSIDVEGYRERRYETLKNLALRMAERVRDTGQPATLEPMPPSERRIIHLALQDHPGVITQSIGEGETRKVTIRYEKQ
;
A
#
# COMPACT_ATOMS: atom_id res chain seq x y z
N MET A 1 -13.43 16.50 9.11
CA MET A 1 -14.09 15.18 9.31
C MET A 1 -15.51 15.45 9.75
N GLU A 2 -16.48 15.04 8.94
CA GLU A 2 -17.87 15.16 9.31
C GLU A 2 -18.27 13.89 10.04
N SER A 3 -18.59 13.97 11.32
CA SER A 3 -18.99 12.80 12.11
C SER A 3 -20.33 13.07 12.79
N MET A 4 -21.17 12.06 12.87
CA MET A 4 -22.48 12.14 13.49
C MET A 4 -22.71 10.95 14.42
N GLU A 5 -23.25 11.20 15.59
CA GLU A 5 -23.75 10.16 16.48
C GLU A 5 -25.26 10.03 16.32
N VAL A 6 -25.73 8.80 16.14
CA VAL A 6 -27.16 8.50 15.97
C VAL A 6 -27.53 7.34 16.88
N SER A 7 -28.69 7.45 17.49
CA SER A 7 -29.32 6.39 18.30
C SER A 7 -30.56 5.86 17.59
N ALA A 8 -30.77 4.54 17.62
CA ALA A 8 -31.97 3.87 17.12
C ALA A 8 -32.20 2.55 17.88
N LYS A 9 -33.25 1.81 17.52
CA LYS A 9 -33.63 0.56 18.21
C LYS A 9 -32.56 -0.52 18.10
N ASN A 10 -31.83 -0.57 16.98
CA ASN A 10 -30.72 -1.48 16.74
C ASN A 10 -29.58 -0.79 15.96
N VAL A 11 -28.44 -1.46 15.85
CA VAL A 11 -27.24 -0.92 15.21
C VAL A 11 -27.47 -0.64 13.73
N GLU A 12 -28.16 -1.53 13.01
CA GLU A 12 -28.41 -1.40 11.57
C GLU A 12 -29.30 -0.18 11.27
N GLU A 13 -30.39 -0.01 12.01
CA GLU A 13 -31.29 1.14 11.89
C GLU A 13 -30.58 2.46 12.23
N ALA A 14 -29.69 2.45 13.23
CA ALA A 14 -28.86 3.62 13.56
C ALA A 14 -27.88 3.99 12.44
N ILE A 15 -27.30 2.99 11.78
CA ILE A 15 -26.41 3.19 10.62
C ILE A 15 -27.19 3.77 9.44
N GLU A 16 -28.33 3.19 9.08
CA GLU A 16 -29.16 3.67 7.96
C GLU A 16 -29.64 5.12 8.17
N LEU A 17 -30.06 5.45 9.39
CA LEU A 17 -30.45 6.82 9.74
C LEU A 17 -29.26 7.80 9.64
N ALA A 18 -28.07 7.37 10.05
CA ALA A 18 -26.87 8.19 9.94
C ALA A 18 -26.48 8.41 8.47
N LEU A 19 -26.48 7.36 7.64
CA LEU A 19 -26.19 7.43 6.21
C LEU A 19 -27.16 8.36 5.48
N LYS A 20 -28.47 8.25 5.79
CA LYS A 20 -29.49 9.12 5.20
C LYS A 20 -29.32 10.59 5.59
N LYS A 21 -28.93 10.88 6.83
CA LYS A 21 -28.68 12.25 7.31
C LYS A 21 -27.38 12.84 6.75
N LEU A 22 -26.35 12.02 6.56
CA LEU A 22 -25.07 12.44 5.99
C LEU A 22 -25.09 12.50 4.45
N GLY A 23 -26.11 11.96 3.80
CA GLY A 23 -26.17 11.83 2.34
C GLY A 23 -24.98 11.04 1.80
N ALA A 24 -24.56 9.98 2.50
CA ALA A 24 -23.40 9.17 2.20
C ALA A 24 -23.78 7.70 1.98
N ASN A 25 -23.03 7.00 1.15
CA ASN A 25 -23.13 5.55 0.99
C ASN A 25 -22.34 4.83 2.10
N ARG A 26 -22.61 3.54 2.29
CA ARG A 26 -21.98 2.75 3.36
C ARG A 26 -20.45 2.60 3.19
N ASP A 27 -19.97 2.59 1.95
CA ASP A 27 -18.56 2.56 1.52
C ASP A 27 -17.82 3.89 1.73
N GLU A 28 -18.54 4.98 1.97
CA GLU A 28 -17.98 6.32 2.22
C GLU A 28 -17.81 6.64 3.71
N VAL A 29 -18.14 5.70 4.59
CA VAL A 29 -18.18 5.96 6.05
C VAL A 29 -17.53 4.84 6.87
N GLU A 30 -16.88 5.25 7.95
CA GLU A 30 -16.48 4.35 9.03
C GLU A 30 -17.56 4.35 10.12
N VAL A 31 -17.96 3.17 10.58
CA VAL A 31 -18.99 2.99 11.61
C VAL A 31 -18.35 2.49 12.90
N VAL A 32 -18.42 3.28 13.95
CA VAL A 32 -17.99 2.92 15.30
C VAL A 32 -19.22 2.66 16.17
N VAL A 33 -19.44 1.42 16.61
CA VAL A 33 -20.55 1.06 17.50
C VAL A 33 -20.19 1.46 18.93
N LEU A 34 -20.84 2.50 19.45
CA LEU A 34 -20.64 2.99 20.82
C LEU A 34 -21.45 2.16 21.83
N LYS A 35 -22.68 1.75 21.46
CA LYS A 35 -23.57 0.92 22.29
C LYS A 35 -24.42 0.02 21.39
N LYS A 36 -24.46 -1.29 21.68
CA LYS A 36 -25.16 -2.26 20.82
C LYS A 36 -26.70 -2.25 20.97
N GLY A 37 -27.23 -1.58 21.99
CA GLY A 37 -28.67 -1.65 22.31
C GLY A 37 -29.05 -3.04 22.88
N ARG A 38 -30.17 -3.09 23.59
CA ARG A 38 -30.78 -4.34 24.07
C ARG A 38 -32.30 -4.29 23.84
N PRO A 39 -32.89 -5.33 23.25
CA PRO A 39 -34.35 -5.42 23.17
C PRO A 39 -34.92 -5.55 24.57
N GLY A 40 -35.89 -4.70 24.92
CA GLY A 40 -36.63 -4.78 26.18
C GLY A 40 -37.59 -5.96 26.17
N PHE A 41 -37.91 -6.48 27.37
CA PHE A 41 -38.97 -7.47 27.55
C PHE A 41 -40.26 -6.75 27.95
N LEU A 42 -41.36 -6.95 27.19
CA LEU A 42 -42.70 -6.31 27.41
C LEU A 42 -42.68 -4.77 27.55
N GLY A 43 -41.80 -4.09 26.80
CA GLY A 43 -41.75 -2.62 26.79
C GLY A 43 -40.96 -1.97 27.93
N PHE A 44 -40.38 -2.74 28.84
CA PHE A 44 -39.53 -2.25 29.91
C PHE A 44 -38.04 -2.63 29.66
N GLY A 45 -37.13 -1.64 29.85
CA GLY A 45 -35.69 -1.88 29.81
C GLY A 45 -35.08 -1.94 28.42
N ALA A 46 -35.76 -1.47 27.37
CA ALA A 46 -35.13 -1.33 26.04
C ALA A 46 -34.04 -0.26 26.10
N GLU A 47 -32.84 -0.61 25.67
CA GLU A 47 -31.75 0.34 25.50
C GLU A 47 -31.49 0.56 24.00
N GLU A 48 -31.42 1.83 23.58
CA GLU A 48 -31.12 2.17 22.19
C GLU A 48 -29.69 1.85 21.84
N ALA A 49 -29.47 1.37 20.61
CA ALA A 49 -28.15 1.28 20.02
C ALA A 49 -27.66 2.69 19.67
N ARG A 50 -26.37 2.94 19.88
CA ARG A 50 -25.72 4.20 19.49
C ARG A 50 -24.52 3.91 18.64
N VAL A 51 -24.47 4.54 17.46
CA VAL A 51 -23.35 4.46 16.53
C VAL A 51 -22.80 5.86 16.25
N LYS A 52 -21.48 5.94 16.09
CA LYS A 52 -20.81 7.12 15.54
C LYS A 52 -20.41 6.78 14.12
N VAL A 53 -20.95 7.54 13.18
CA VAL A 53 -20.62 7.40 11.76
C VAL A 53 -19.72 8.56 11.38
N ILE A 54 -18.53 8.24 10.85
CA ILE A 54 -17.52 9.19 10.43
C ILE A 54 -17.45 9.11 8.92
N ARG A 55 -17.85 10.20 8.24
CA ARG A 55 -17.71 10.28 6.79
C ARG A 55 -16.24 10.51 6.45
N HIS A 56 -15.64 9.59 5.73
CA HIS A 56 -14.38 9.82 5.04
C HIS A 56 -14.67 10.72 3.85
N ARG A 57 -14.76 12.02 4.10
CA ARG A 57 -14.70 12.98 3.01
C ARG A 57 -13.26 12.93 2.48
N LEU A 58 -13.02 12.11 1.46
CA LEU A 58 -11.96 12.46 0.52
C LEU A 58 -12.31 13.89 0.10
N GLU A 59 -11.51 14.84 0.53
CA GLU A 59 -11.74 16.23 0.11
C GLU A 59 -11.85 16.23 -1.42
N GLU A 60 -12.68 17.07 -1.99
CA GLU A 60 -12.84 17.15 -3.47
C GLU A 60 -11.49 17.24 -4.18
N ALA A 61 -10.49 17.83 -3.51
CA ALA A 61 -9.10 17.88 -3.95
C ALA A 61 -8.42 16.50 -4.01
N GLU A 62 -8.70 15.59 -3.08
CA GLU A 62 -8.13 14.23 -3.10
C GLU A 62 -8.77 13.39 -4.21
N ARG A 63 -10.08 13.49 -4.40
CA ARG A 63 -10.78 12.85 -5.53
C ARG A 63 -10.27 13.37 -6.86
N ALA A 64 -10.12 14.68 -6.99
CA ALA A 64 -9.56 15.31 -8.20
C ALA A 64 -8.13 14.84 -8.46
N SER A 65 -7.30 14.68 -7.43
CA SER A 65 -5.92 14.18 -7.58
C SER A 65 -5.86 12.73 -8.03
N VAL A 66 -6.77 11.86 -7.55
CA VAL A 66 -6.87 10.45 -7.98
C VAL A 66 -7.28 10.35 -9.44
N ILE A 67 -8.32 11.11 -9.85
CA ILE A 67 -8.79 11.13 -11.24
C ILE A 67 -7.68 11.62 -12.16
N LEU A 68 -7.04 12.73 -11.81
CA LEU A 68 -5.94 13.31 -12.56
C LEU A 68 -4.76 12.34 -12.72
N ALA A 69 -4.36 11.68 -11.64
CA ALA A 69 -3.28 10.70 -11.67
C ALA A 69 -3.59 9.51 -12.59
N LYS A 70 -4.83 9.02 -12.53
CA LYS A 70 -5.30 7.95 -13.41
C LYS A 70 -5.26 8.36 -14.88
N GLU A 71 -5.85 9.51 -15.23
CA GLU A 71 -5.87 10.02 -16.61
C GLU A 71 -4.46 10.26 -17.16
N MET A 72 -3.57 10.83 -16.35
CA MET A 72 -2.17 11.02 -16.74
C MET A 72 -1.44 9.71 -16.98
N LEU A 73 -1.66 8.70 -16.12
CA LEU A 73 -1.05 7.39 -16.29
C LEU A 73 -1.57 6.70 -17.54
N GLU A 74 -2.88 6.71 -17.79
CA GLU A 74 -3.49 6.16 -19.01
C GLU A 74 -2.93 6.84 -20.27
N LYS A 75 -2.75 8.16 -20.23
CA LYS A 75 -2.14 8.90 -21.33
C LYS A 75 -0.68 8.52 -21.56
N LEU A 76 0.12 8.34 -20.49
CA LEU A 76 1.50 7.85 -20.60
C LEU A 76 1.56 6.46 -21.23
N LEU A 77 0.74 5.53 -20.77
CA LEU A 77 0.66 4.16 -21.31
C LEU A 77 0.29 4.17 -22.80
N ASN A 78 -0.68 4.99 -23.19
CA ASN A 78 -1.05 5.16 -24.61
C ASN A 78 0.10 5.74 -25.44
N LEU A 79 0.83 6.74 -24.95
CA LEU A 79 2.00 7.31 -25.65
C LEU A 79 3.16 6.31 -25.77
N MET A 80 3.28 5.38 -24.83
CA MET A 80 4.25 4.28 -24.87
C MET A 80 3.78 3.11 -25.74
N ASN A 81 2.58 3.17 -26.32
CA ASN A 81 1.93 2.07 -27.07
C ASN A 81 1.80 0.78 -26.24
N VAL A 82 1.55 0.90 -24.95
CA VAL A 82 1.32 -0.25 -24.06
C VAL A 82 -0.18 -0.39 -23.81
N PRO A 83 -0.83 -1.45 -24.35
CA PRO A 83 -2.24 -1.70 -24.13
C PRO A 83 -2.47 -2.21 -22.69
N ALA A 84 -2.87 -1.32 -21.81
CA ALA A 84 -3.11 -1.64 -20.41
C ALA A 84 -4.28 -0.83 -19.84
N SER A 85 -4.90 -1.35 -18.79
CA SER A 85 -5.95 -0.67 -18.03
C SER A 85 -5.42 -0.24 -16.67
N VAL A 86 -5.90 0.92 -16.20
CA VAL A 86 -5.51 1.48 -14.90
C VAL A 86 -6.71 1.43 -13.95
N ARG A 87 -6.51 0.84 -12.77
CA ARG A 87 -7.50 0.80 -11.70
C ARG A 87 -6.99 1.53 -10.48
N VAL A 88 -7.88 2.25 -9.82
CA VAL A 88 -7.60 2.82 -8.49
C VAL A 88 -7.74 1.71 -7.47
N LYS A 89 -6.72 1.53 -6.64
CA LYS A 89 -6.75 0.63 -5.47
C LYS A 89 -6.96 1.44 -4.20
N GLU A 90 -7.51 0.79 -3.18
CA GLU A 90 -7.45 1.35 -1.83
C GLU A 90 -5.97 1.48 -1.40
N PRO A 91 -5.62 2.58 -0.73
CA PRO A 91 -4.27 2.79 -0.24
C PRO A 91 -3.88 1.65 0.72
N SER A 92 -3.03 0.75 0.28
CA SER A 92 -2.50 -0.31 1.14
C SER A 92 -1.35 0.23 1.98
N SER A 93 -1.19 -0.32 3.19
CA SER A 93 -0.11 0.03 4.13
C SER A 93 1.29 -0.44 3.70
N LEU A 94 1.43 -1.02 2.52
CA LEU A 94 2.69 -1.51 1.93
C LEU A 94 3.47 -0.44 1.16
N GLY A 95 3.37 0.82 1.56
CA GLY A 95 4.29 1.86 1.10
C GLY A 95 5.69 1.62 1.65
N GLU A 96 6.72 1.81 0.84
CA GLU A 96 8.13 1.52 1.13
C GLU A 96 8.70 2.19 2.40
N ILE A 97 7.97 3.04 3.11
CA ILE A 97 8.46 3.81 4.27
C ILE A 97 7.37 4.02 5.34
N GLY A 98 6.33 3.19 5.42
CA GLY A 98 5.29 3.34 6.44
C GLY A 98 4.32 4.53 6.22
N GLU A 99 4.48 5.31 5.18
CA GLU A 99 3.53 6.34 4.74
C GLU A 99 2.49 5.71 3.81
N ARG A 100 1.22 5.85 4.14
CA ARG A 100 0.14 5.41 3.25
C ARG A 100 0.13 6.32 2.02
N ALA A 101 0.25 5.72 0.83
CA ALA A 101 0.02 6.47 -0.40
C ALA A 101 -1.43 6.97 -0.42
N SER A 102 -1.64 8.27 -0.67
CA SER A 102 -2.99 8.81 -0.84
C SER A 102 -3.62 8.39 -2.17
N ILE A 103 -2.77 8.07 -3.16
CA ILE A 103 -3.17 7.59 -4.50
C ILE A 103 -2.46 6.27 -4.77
N ALA A 104 -3.23 5.19 -4.92
CA ALA A 104 -2.71 3.88 -5.31
C ALA A 104 -3.34 3.44 -6.65
N LEU A 105 -2.50 3.19 -7.66
CA LEU A 105 -2.91 2.78 -9.00
C LEU A 105 -2.33 1.41 -9.33
N ASP A 106 -3.16 0.56 -9.93
CA ASP A 106 -2.75 -0.75 -10.43
C ASP A 106 -2.91 -0.82 -11.95
N ILE A 107 -1.88 -1.29 -12.62
CA ILE A 107 -1.86 -1.48 -14.07
C ILE A 107 -2.09 -2.96 -14.35
N SER A 108 -3.04 -3.27 -15.22
CA SER A 108 -3.35 -4.63 -15.66
C SER A 108 -3.47 -4.70 -17.18
N GLY A 109 -3.03 -5.80 -17.78
CA GLY A 109 -3.04 -6.00 -19.24
C GLY A 109 -2.15 -7.17 -19.66
N GLU A 110 -1.90 -7.30 -20.94
CA GLU A 110 -1.04 -8.34 -21.48
C GLU A 110 0.40 -7.82 -21.63
N ASP A 111 1.38 -8.68 -21.39
CA ASP A 111 2.83 -8.45 -21.60
C ASP A 111 3.37 -7.17 -20.94
N LEU A 112 3.01 -6.94 -19.68
CA LEU A 112 3.39 -5.75 -18.91
C LEU A 112 4.84 -5.79 -18.37
N GLY A 113 5.64 -6.79 -18.76
CA GLY A 113 7.04 -6.92 -18.33
C GLY A 113 7.90 -5.69 -18.64
N ILE A 114 7.59 -4.99 -19.74
CA ILE A 114 8.27 -3.75 -20.14
C ILE A 114 8.04 -2.62 -19.14
N LEU A 115 6.87 -2.55 -18.50
CA LEU A 115 6.54 -1.55 -17.49
C LEU A 115 7.20 -1.84 -16.14
N ILE A 116 7.46 -3.10 -15.84
CA ILE A 116 8.19 -3.49 -14.65
C ILE A 116 9.68 -3.18 -14.84
N GLY A 117 10.23 -3.62 -15.96
CA GLY A 117 11.64 -3.51 -16.27
C GLY A 117 12.53 -4.37 -15.36
N ARG A 118 13.84 -4.21 -15.51
CA ARG A 118 14.80 -4.97 -14.71
C ARG A 118 14.68 -4.60 -13.23
N ARG A 119 14.25 -5.54 -12.38
CA ARG A 119 14.08 -5.37 -10.93
C ARG A 119 13.15 -4.22 -10.54
N GLY A 120 12.13 -3.94 -11.33
CA GLY A 120 11.18 -2.86 -11.04
C GLY A 120 11.69 -1.45 -11.33
N ASN A 121 12.85 -1.29 -12.02
CA ASN A 121 13.41 0.05 -12.28
C ASN A 121 12.49 0.89 -13.17
N THR A 122 11.93 0.30 -14.24
CA THR A 122 10.99 1.02 -15.11
C THR A 122 9.74 1.45 -14.35
N LEU A 123 9.19 0.56 -13.53
CA LEU A 123 8.03 0.86 -12.69
C LEU A 123 8.30 2.01 -11.71
N SER A 124 9.48 2.00 -11.07
CA SER A 124 9.88 3.07 -10.15
C SER A 124 10.08 4.41 -10.90
N SER A 125 10.65 4.39 -12.09
CA SER A 125 10.82 5.58 -12.93
C SER A 125 9.47 6.13 -13.41
N LEU A 126 8.54 5.25 -13.82
CA LEU A 126 7.19 5.62 -14.23
C LEU A 126 6.41 6.25 -13.05
N GLN A 127 6.52 5.67 -11.86
CA GLN A 127 5.93 6.22 -10.65
C GLN A 127 6.48 7.62 -10.35
N TYR A 128 7.80 7.79 -10.42
CA TYR A 128 8.43 9.07 -10.17
C TYR A 128 8.01 10.14 -11.19
N LEU A 129 7.95 9.78 -12.47
CA LEU A 129 7.46 10.68 -13.52
C LEU A 129 6.02 11.10 -13.27
N LEU A 130 5.13 10.15 -12.99
CA LEU A 130 3.73 10.45 -12.69
C LEU A 130 3.60 11.33 -11.44
N TYR A 131 4.38 11.05 -10.38
CA TYR A 131 4.45 11.89 -9.19
C TYR A 131 4.79 13.35 -9.54
N LEU A 132 5.82 13.57 -10.35
CA LEU A 132 6.20 14.93 -10.76
C LEU A 132 5.09 15.62 -11.53
N MET A 133 4.46 14.94 -12.49
CA MET A 133 3.38 15.48 -13.32
C MET A 133 2.16 15.87 -12.48
N VAL A 134 1.70 14.97 -11.62
CA VAL A 134 0.52 15.20 -10.76
C VAL A 134 0.82 16.32 -9.75
N SER A 135 1.97 16.26 -9.07
CA SER A 135 2.37 17.27 -8.09
C SER A 135 2.51 18.66 -8.71
N HIS A 136 3.03 18.76 -9.94
CA HIS A 136 3.13 20.02 -10.67
C HIS A 136 1.76 20.59 -11.00
N GLN A 137 0.83 19.76 -11.47
CA GLN A 137 -0.51 20.22 -11.84
C GLN A 137 -1.37 20.58 -10.63
N MET A 138 -1.26 19.80 -9.56
CA MET A 138 -1.97 20.06 -8.30
C MET A 138 -1.35 21.20 -7.48
N LYS A 139 -0.12 21.63 -7.82
CA LYS A 139 0.69 22.57 -7.03
C LYS A 139 0.84 22.13 -5.57
N ALA A 140 0.82 20.84 -5.33
CA ALA A 140 0.89 20.23 -4.02
C ALA A 140 1.67 18.90 -4.10
N ARG A 141 2.31 18.51 -3.00
CA ARG A 141 2.95 17.20 -2.90
C ARG A 141 1.88 16.13 -2.73
N VAL A 142 1.92 15.10 -3.56
CA VAL A 142 1.02 13.93 -3.50
C VAL A 142 1.80 12.68 -3.13
N LEU A 143 1.20 11.80 -2.35
CA LEU A 143 1.76 10.48 -2.07
C LEU A 143 1.14 9.47 -3.04
N LEU A 144 1.93 9.02 -4.01
CA LEU A 144 1.46 8.20 -5.12
C LEU A 144 2.23 6.89 -5.20
N SER A 145 1.53 5.78 -5.41
CA SER A 145 2.10 4.48 -5.71
C SER A 145 1.50 3.89 -6.97
N ILE A 146 2.34 3.21 -7.77
CA ILE A 146 1.91 2.42 -8.93
C ILE A 146 2.36 0.99 -8.72
N ASP A 147 1.51 0.03 -9.07
CA ASP A 147 1.87 -1.37 -9.17
C ASP A 147 1.44 -1.96 -10.50
N VAL A 148 2.00 -3.10 -10.87
CA VAL A 148 1.66 -3.88 -12.06
C VAL A 148 1.26 -5.27 -11.60
N GLU A 149 -0.06 -5.52 -11.53
CA GLU A 149 -0.63 -6.84 -11.18
C GLU A 149 -0.03 -7.47 -9.91
N GLY A 150 0.24 -6.69 -8.87
CA GLY A 150 0.82 -7.18 -7.63
C GLY A 150 2.30 -7.58 -7.75
N TYR A 151 3.04 -6.99 -8.69
CA TYR A 151 4.48 -7.26 -8.88
C TYR A 151 5.28 -7.00 -7.60
N ARG A 152 5.00 -5.90 -6.87
CA ARG A 152 5.76 -5.53 -5.67
C ARG A 152 5.68 -6.60 -4.58
N GLU A 153 4.50 -7.18 -4.35
CA GLU A 153 4.31 -8.24 -3.37
C GLU A 153 5.04 -9.53 -3.78
N ARG A 154 4.87 -9.96 -5.04
CA ARG A 154 5.60 -11.14 -5.55
C ARG A 154 7.12 -10.95 -5.50
N ARG A 155 7.60 -9.75 -5.79
CA ARG A 155 9.02 -9.44 -5.72
C ARG A 155 9.55 -9.45 -4.28
N TYR A 156 8.77 -8.89 -3.35
CA TYR A 156 9.06 -8.94 -1.91
C TYR A 156 9.25 -10.37 -1.42
N GLU A 157 8.28 -11.26 -1.68
CA GLU A 157 8.37 -12.66 -1.28
C GLU A 157 9.54 -13.41 -1.94
N THR A 158 9.83 -13.10 -3.20
CA THR A 158 10.99 -13.67 -3.91
C THR A 158 12.31 -13.29 -3.23
N LEU A 159 12.46 -12.03 -2.85
CA LEU A 159 13.67 -11.52 -2.18
C LEU A 159 13.81 -12.07 -0.76
N LYS A 160 12.72 -12.14 -0.01
CA LYS A 160 12.68 -12.73 1.32
C LYS A 160 13.10 -14.20 1.30
N ASN A 161 12.54 -14.99 0.39
CA ASN A 161 12.89 -16.40 0.22
C ASN A 161 14.35 -16.58 -0.25
N LEU A 162 14.87 -15.69 -1.10
CA LEU A 162 16.26 -15.68 -1.48
C LEU A 162 17.17 -15.41 -0.27
N ALA A 163 16.82 -14.41 0.54
CA ALA A 163 17.58 -14.05 1.75
C ALA A 163 17.69 -15.22 2.71
N LEU A 164 16.58 -15.87 3.03
CA LEU A 164 16.54 -17.02 3.94
C LEU A 164 17.39 -18.19 3.44
N ARG A 165 17.24 -18.55 2.17
CA ARG A 165 18.08 -19.63 1.58
C ARG A 165 19.56 -19.32 1.62
N MET A 166 19.94 -18.05 1.37
CA MET A 166 21.34 -17.66 1.41
C MET A 166 21.88 -17.60 2.85
N ALA A 167 21.05 -17.23 3.81
CA ALA A 167 21.42 -17.24 5.23
C ALA A 167 21.70 -18.67 5.71
N GLU A 168 20.83 -19.64 5.40
CA GLU A 168 21.07 -21.04 5.71
C GLU A 168 22.39 -21.56 5.12
N ARG A 169 22.62 -21.27 3.84
CA ARG A 169 23.89 -21.63 3.18
C ARG A 169 25.11 -21.05 3.87
N VAL A 170 25.05 -19.76 4.25
CA VAL A 170 26.15 -19.07 4.96
C VAL A 170 26.38 -19.68 6.33
N ARG A 171 25.31 -20.03 7.04
CA ARG A 171 25.39 -20.70 8.35
C ARG A 171 26.06 -22.07 8.24
N ASP A 172 25.66 -22.87 7.24
CA ASP A 172 26.14 -24.24 7.07
C ASP A 172 27.58 -24.31 6.53
N THR A 173 27.98 -23.35 5.68
CA THR A 173 29.30 -23.34 5.06
C THR A 173 30.33 -22.44 5.77
N GLY A 174 29.88 -21.51 6.59
CA GLY A 174 30.71 -20.44 7.18
C GLY A 174 31.22 -19.43 6.17
N GLN A 175 30.89 -19.57 4.86
CA GLN A 175 31.37 -18.72 3.79
C GLN A 175 30.39 -17.57 3.53
N PRO A 176 30.86 -16.31 3.38
CA PRO A 176 29.97 -15.18 3.09
C PRO A 176 29.34 -15.32 1.71
N ALA A 177 28.07 -14.94 1.60
CA ALA A 177 27.34 -14.86 0.35
C ALA A 177 27.08 -13.40 -0.02
N THR A 178 27.40 -13.02 -1.25
CA THR A 178 27.14 -11.68 -1.77
C THR A 178 26.06 -11.77 -2.83
N LEU A 179 24.99 -11.00 -2.62
CA LEU A 179 23.89 -10.94 -3.56
C LEU A 179 24.20 -9.98 -4.72
N GLU A 180 23.37 -10.01 -5.76
CA GLU A 180 23.49 -9.08 -6.86
C GLU A 180 23.18 -7.63 -6.42
N PRO A 181 23.71 -6.62 -7.15
CA PRO A 181 23.33 -5.23 -6.91
C PRO A 181 21.82 -5.02 -7.02
N MET A 182 21.25 -4.25 -6.11
CA MET A 182 19.80 -4.00 -6.05
C MET A 182 19.49 -2.61 -5.47
N PRO A 183 18.30 -2.05 -5.78
CA PRO A 183 17.83 -0.77 -5.24
C PRO A 183 17.80 -0.73 -3.70
N PRO A 184 17.80 0.46 -3.08
CA PRO A 184 17.75 0.61 -1.62
C PRO A 184 16.56 -0.10 -0.96
N SER A 185 15.38 -0.02 -1.57
CA SER A 185 14.17 -0.71 -1.12
C SER A 185 14.35 -2.23 -1.06
N GLU A 186 14.89 -2.85 -2.09
CA GLU A 186 15.16 -4.29 -2.11
C GLU A 186 16.23 -4.71 -1.10
N ARG A 187 17.29 -3.89 -0.92
CA ARG A 187 18.30 -4.15 0.11
C ARG A 187 17.71 -4.12 1.52
N ARG A 188 16.77 -3.20 1.76
CA ARG A 188 16.04 -3.13 3.04
C ARG A 188 15.23 -4.41 3.31
N ILE A 189 14.57 -4.97 2.28
CA ILE A 189 13.83 -6.25 2.40
C ILE A 189 14.74 -7.36 2.89
N ILE A 190 15.95 -7.50 2.29
CA ILE A 190 16.93 -8.51 2.72
C ILE A 190 17.38 -8.28 4.16
N HIS A 191 17.68 -7.03 4.54
CA HIS A 191 18.09 -6.71 5.91
C HIS A 191 16.98 -7.04 6.92
N LEU A 192 15.73 -6.67 6.65
CA LEU A 192 14.60 -6.95 7.51
C LEU A 192 14.28 -8.45 7.60
N ALA A 193 14.37 -9.19 6.49
CA ALA A 193 14.12 -10.62 6.46
C ALA A 193 15.13 -11.41 7.31
N LEU A 194 16.34 -10.88 7.51
CA LEU A 194 17.41 -11.54 8.26
C LEU A 194 17.77 -10.84 9.57
N GLN A 195 17.04 -9.82 9.98
CA GLN A 195 17.32 -9.03 11.18
C GLN A 195 17.40 -9.91 12.45
N ASP A 196 16.47 -10.84 12.58
CA ASP A 196 16.38 -11.74 13.74
C ASP A 196 16.85 -13.18 13.40
N HIS A 197 17.57 -13.36 12.28
CA HIS A 197 18.04 -14.68 11.87
C HIS A 197 19.29 -15.06 12.66
N PRO A 198 19.29 -16.20 13.40
CA PRO A 198 20.42 -16.61 14.21
C PRO A 198 21.64 -17.00 13.35
N GLY A 199 22.81 -16.50 13.74
CA GLY A 199 24.09 -16.90 13.16
C GLY A 199 24.45 -16.23 11.84
N VAL A 200 23.73 -15.18 11.40
CA VAL A 200 24.14 -14.36 10.24
C VAL A 200 23.90 -12.89 10.49
N ILE A 201 24.76 -12.07 9.88
CA ILE A 201 24.61 -10.62 9.79
C ILE A 201 24.60 -10.15 8.34
N THR A 202 23.95 -9.05 8.07
CA THR A 202 23.85 -8.48 6.74
C THR A 202 24.52 -7.11 6.65
N GLN A 203 25.26 -6.88 5.57
CA GLN A 203 25.92 -5.62 5.31
C GLN A 203 25.74 -5.18 3.86
N SER A 204 25.33 -3.91 3.63
CA SER A 204 25.33 -3.31 2.31
C SER A 204 26.72 -2.77 1.94
N ILE A 205 27.27 -3.24 0.83
CA ILE A 205 28.60 -2.85 0.30
C ILE A 205 28.50 -2.24 -1.10
N GLY A 206 29.44 -1.37 -1.48
CA GLY A 206 29.43 -0.65 -2.78
C GLY A 206 28.62 0.64 -2.74
N GLU A 207 28.57 1.34 -3.88
CA GLU A 207 27.92 2.65 -4.03
C GLU A 207 26.99 2.68 -5.25
N GLY A 208 26.00 3.59 -5.22
CA GLY A 208 25.08 3.80 -6.33
C GLY A 208 24.39 2.51 -6.80
N GLU A 209 24.39 2.29 -8.10
CA GLU A 209 23.74 1.14 -8.76
C GLU A 209 24.48 -0.19 -8.54
N THR A 210 25.77 -0.15 -8.15
CA THR A 210 26.56 -1.35 -7.85
C THR A 210 26.40 -1.84 -6.43
N ARG A 211 25.67 -1.10 -5.58
CA ARG A 211 25.50 -1.41 -4.16
C ARG A 211 24.67 -2.67 -3.96
N LYS A 212 25.18 -3.58 -3.14
CA LYS A 212 24.64 -4.93 -2.93
C LYS A 212 24.69 -5.33 -1.46
N VAL A 213 23.98 -6.41 -1.10
CA VAL A 213 23.98 -6.96 0.26
C VAL A 213 24.92 -8.16 0.31
N THR A 214 25.75 -8.21 1.36
CA THR A 214 26.55 -9.38 1.73
C THR A 214 25.99 -9.94 3.04
N ILE A 215 25.79 -11.25 3.09
CA ILE A 215 25.38 -12.01 4.26
C ILE A 215 26.64 -12.71 4.78
N ARG A 216 26.94 -12.56 6.04
CA ARG A 216 28.14 -13.13 6.70
C ARG A 216 27.70 -13.98 7.89
N TYR A 217 28.50 -15.01 8.16
CA TYR A 217 28.34 -15.78 9.39
C TYR A 217 28.74 -14.92 10.60
N GLU A 218 27.93 -14.93 11.63
CA GLU A 218 28.21 -14.32 12.93
C GLU A 218 28.50 -15.42 13.95
N LYS A 219 29.73 -15.51 14.41
CA LYS A 219 30.05 -16.35 15.57
C LYS A 219 29.42 -15.73 16.81
N GLN A 220 28.51 -16.45 17.45
CA GLN A 220 28.09 -16.15 18.81
C GLN A 220 29.27 -16.24 19.79
#